data_858499e5e3534664df07d27cb5d87721
#
_entry.id   858499e5e3534664df07d27cb5d87721
#
_cell.length_a   1.000
_cell.length_b   1.000
_cell.length_c   1.000
_cell.angle_alpha   90.00
_cell.angle_beta   90.00
_cell.angle_gamma   90.00
#
_symmetry.space_group_name_H-M   'P 1'
#
loop_
_entity.id
_entity.type
_entity.pdbx_description
1 polymer ?
#
loop_
_entity_poly.entity_id
_entity_poly.type
_entity_poly.pdbx_seq_one_letter_code
_entity_poly.pdbx_strand_id
1 'polypeptide(L)'
;MPCQCQERVWGVKHTDRIRQYSDLGPLERLTFDTVELGTRDTFSEPSSFREAYHAAQRFVTDQQGWLVICGPSGTGKTHLAAAVGNALVESDQPVRYVSVPDLLDHLRSAFDPAIGAQYDDVFLQAIEAPTLILDDLGAQSSTAWADEKLDQIFTHRYNRRLPTLVTTGMRFEELGDRLRTRLGDPYFSTVVHIKAGSGTPDIRDSGLEARLSEAMTFDTFTTKGAAGASAAQRRSLSEAHAAAKVFAEHPSGWLYLAGPTGVGKTHLAAAIVGESIAQGRDVLFRFVPDLLDDLRRSYGPAGGKSFDHAFSQVRDVDILILDDLGAEASTAWAEEKLYQLIVHRHDSMMPTVFTSRTALETIGDSETRITSRYSDAIVSRLSDANVVAERYMSAPDFRHRGAAPRPRSSGGRKSSRK
;
A
#
# COMPACT_ATOMS: atom_id res chain seq x y z
N MET A 1 -39.08 4.89 -28.17
CA MET A 1 -38.32 5.50 -27.05
C MET A 1 -38.11 4.44 -26.00
N PRO A 2 -36.88 4.18 -25.52
CA PRO A 2 -36.71 3.23 -24.43
C PRO A 2 -37.34 3.75 -23.16
N CYS A 3 -37.84 2.85 -22.33
CA CYS A 3 -38.49 3.20 -21.05
C CYS A 3 -37.42 3.72 -20.06
N GLN A 4 -37.79 4.69 -19.19
CA GLN A 4 -36.88 5.21 -18.15
C GLN A 4 -36.26 4.13 -17.26
N CYS A 5 -36.89 2.98 -17.11
CA CYS A 5 -36.32 1.82 -16.40
C CYS A 5 -35.20 1.11 -17.20
N GLN A 6 -35.27 1.12 -18.52
CA GLN A 6 -34.20 0.57 -19.38
C GLN A 6 -32.98 1.51 -19.39
N GLU A 7 -33.19 2.82 -19.44
CA GLU A 7 -32.08 3.81 -19.35
C GLU A 7 -31.34 3.73 -18.01
N ARG A 8 -32.06 3.53 -16.90
CA ARG A 8 -31.41 3.29 -15.58
C ARG A 8 -30.59 2.00 -15.54
N VAL A 9 -31.11 0.90 -16.10
CA VAL A 9 -30.40 -0.39 -16.14
C VAL A 9 -29.17 -0.35 -17.05
N TRP A 10 -29.25 0.40 -18.15
CA TRP A 10 -28.10 0.60 -19.06
C TRP A 10 -27.04 1.51 -18.42
N GLY A 11 -27.45 2.59 -17.76
CA GLY A 11 -26.55 3.48 -17.01
C GLY A 11 -25.77 2.74 -15.94
N VAL A 12 -26.44 1.99 -15.06
CA VAL A 12 -25.80 1.19 -14.01
C VAL A 12 -24.78 0.19 -14.58
N LYS A 13 -25.11 -0.51 -15.66
CA LYS A 13 -24.16 -1.45 -16.30
C LYS A 13 -22.98 -0.72 -16.94
N HIS A 14 -23.13 0.50 -17.38
CA HIS A 14 -22.05 1.29 -17.97
C HIS A 14 -21.08 1.76 -16.88
N THR A 15 -21.58 2.37 -15.82
CA THR A 15 -20.78 2.81 -14.69
C THR A 15 -20.05 1.65 -14.00
N ASP A 16 -20.71 0.48 -13.85
CA ASP A 16 -20.07 -0.73 -13.31
C ASP A 16 -18.87 -1.19 -14.16
N ARG A 17 -18.97 -1.09 -15.49
CA ARG A 17 -17.87 -1.42 -16.39
C ARG A 17 -16.71 -0.42 -16.27
N ILE A 18 -17.01 0.88 -16.19
CA ILE A 18 -16.01 1.92 -15.98
C ILE A 18 -15.33 1.72 -14.63
N ARG A 19 -16.09 1.43 -13.57
CA ARG A 19 -15.55 1.14 -12.24
C ARG A 19 -14.63 -0.07 -12.26
N GLN A 20 -15.01 -1.16 -12.90
CA GLN A 20 -14.17 -2.34 -13.06
C GLN A 20 -12.90 -2.04 -13.90
N TYR A 21 -13.02 -1.21 -14.94
CA TYR A 21 -11.88 -0.77 -15.75
C TYR A 21 -10.92 0.13 -14.98
N SER A 22 -11.44 0.96 -14.07
CA SER A 22 -10.64 1.95 -13.33
C SER A 22 -9.62 1.33 -12.38
N ASP A 23 -9.87 0.12 -11.87
CA ASP A 23 -9.02 -0.63 -10.93
C ASP A 23 -8.72 0.11 -9.60
N LEU A 24 -9.65 0.96 -9.17
CA LEU A 24 -9.52 1.72 -7.93
C LEU A 24 -9.65 0.82 -6.68
N GLY A 25 -10.45 -0.23 -6.74
CA GLY A 25 -10.59 -1.23 -5.69
C GLY A 25 -10.79 -0.62 -4.29
N PRO A 26 -9.86 -0.87 -3.34
CA PRO A 26 -9.97 -0.33 -1.98
C PRO A 26 -9.94 1.21 -1.89
N LEU A 27 -9.48 1.89 -2.95
CA LEU A 27 -9.38 3.34 -3.01
C LEU A 27 -10.71 4.02 -3.39
N GLU A 28 -11.76 3.26 -3.71
CA GLU A 28 -13.11 3.81 -4.01
C GLU A 28 -13.67 4.67 -2.87
N ARG A 29 -13.21 4.46 -1.64
CA ARG A 29 -13.60 5.26 -0.46
C ARG A 29 -12.94 6.63 -0.39
N LEU A 30 -11.86 6.85 -1.13
CA LEU A 30 -11.09 8.09 -1.12
C LEU A 30 -11.65 9.06 -2.15
N THR A 31 -12.56 9.93 -1.72
CA THR A 31 -13.23 10.93 -2.55
C THR A 31 -12.82 12.33 -2.15
N PHE A 32 -13.20 13.34 -2.94
CA PHE A 32 -12.98 14.74 -2.55
C PHE A 32 -13.71 15.12 -1.26
N ASP A 33 -14.86 14.48 -0.97
CA ASP A 33 -15.62 14.73 0.25
C ASP A 33 -14.96 14.18 1.51
N THR A 34 -14.11 13.16 1.34
CA THR A 34 -13.32 12.58 2.45
C THR A 34 -11.98 13.28 2.67
N VAL A 35 -11.65 14.30 1.84
CA VAL A 35 -10.46 15.13 2.01
C VAL A 35 -10.69 16.21 3.06
N GLU A 36 -9.98 16.14 4.16
CA GLU A 36 -10.04 17.15 5.21
C GLU A 36 -9.16 18.37 4.86
N LEU A 37 -9.80 19.47 4.46
CA LEU A 37 -9.17 20.74 4.09
C LEU A 37 -8.94 21.66 5.32
N GLY A 38 -8.23 21.25 6.33
CA GLY A 38 -7.94 22.23 7.38
C GLY A 38 -7.98 21.75 8.82
N THR A 39 -8.01 20.48 9.08
CA THR A 39 -7.76 19.92 10.39
C THR A 39 -6.26 19.69 10.58
N ARG A 40 -5.83 19.73 11.81
CA ARG A 40 -4.47 19.76 12.36
C ARG A 40 -3.48 18.67 11.91
N ASP A 41 -3.75 17.95 10.83
CA ASP A 41 -2.85 16.91 10.33
C ASP A 41 -1.71 17.57 9.54
N THR A 42 -0.66 17.73 10.22
CA THR A 42 0.53 18.55 10.01
C THR A 42 1.51 18.00 8.96
N PHE A 43 1.14 17.02 8.17
CA PHE A 43 2.01 16.45 7.14
C PHE A 43 2.15 17.33 5.90
N SER A 44 1.19 18.22 5.66
CA SER A 44 1.26 19.16 4.54
C SER A 44 1.03 20.59 5.01
N GLU A 45 1.74 21.54 4.40
CA GLU A 45 1.41 22.95 4.56
C GLU A 45 0.01 23.20 3.99
N PRO A 46 -0.97 23.73 4.79
CA PRO A 46 -2.36 23.81 4.38
C PRO A 46 -2.60 24.59 3.08
N SER A 47 -1.76 25.59 2.79
CA SER A 47 -1.88 26.37 1.55
C SER A 47 -1.47 25.55 0.32
N SER A 48 -0.35 24.82 0.38
CA SER A 48 0.14 23.98 -0.72
C SER A 48 -0.76 22.76 -0.97
N PHE A 49 -1.32 22.17 0.10
CA PHE A 49 -2.28 21.09 -0.05
C PHE A 49 -3.60 21.57 -0.70
N ARG A 50 -4.08 22.75 -0.30
CA ARG A 50 -5.28 23.35 -0.92
C ARG A 50 -5.06 23.69 -2.39
N GLU A 51 -3.86 24.13 -2.76
CA GLU A 51 -3.49 24.35 -4.16
C GLU A 51 -3.55 23.03 -4.96
N ALA A 52 -2.98 21.96 -4.41
CA ALA A 52 -3.02 20.62 -5.04
C ALA A 52 -4.47 20.10 -5.14
N TYR A 53 -5.29 20.28 -4.09
CA TYR A 53 -6.70 19.92 -4.10
C TYR A 53 -7.47 20.63 -5.22
N HIS A 54 -7.31 21.95 -5.35
CA HIS A 54 -7.96 22.69 -6.43
C HIS A 54 -7.44 22.34 -7.82
N ALA A 55 -6.15 22.03 -7.94
CA ALA A 55 -5.58 21.54 -9.20
C ALA A 55 -6.18 20.17 -9.58
N ALA A 56 -6.38 19.28 -8.60
CA ALA A 56 -7.03 17.98 -8.80
C ALA A 56 -8.49 18.15 -9.24
N GLN A 57 -9.25 19.05 -8.62
CA GLN A 57 -10.62 19.36 -9.04
C GLN A 57 -10.70 19.93 -10.46
N ARG A 58 -9.79 20.85 -10.83
CA ARG A 58 -9.70 21.38 -12.20
C ARG A 58 -9.39 20.28 -13.20
N PHE A 59 -8.47 19.38 -12.88
CA PHE A 59 -8.12 18.26 -13.75
C PHE A 59 -9.32 17.37 -14.06
N VAL A 60 -10.20 17.10 -13.09
CA VAL A 60 -11.46 16.36 -13.31
C VAL A 60 -12.38 17.10 -14.28
N THR A 61 -12.47 18.43 -14.16
CA THR A 61 -13.35 19.24 -14.99
C THR A 61 -12.82 19.38 -16.43
N ASP A 62 -11.53 19.66 -16.57
CA ASP A 62 -10.91 20.03 -17.84
C ASP A 62 -10.53 18.80 -18.66
N GLN A 63 -10.15 17.71 -18.00
CA GLN A 63 -9.67 16.45 -18.59
C GLN A 63 -8.65 16.67 -19.72
N GLN A 64 -7.74 17.62 -19.51
CA GLN A 64 -6.72 17.99 -20.48
C GLN A 64 -5.37 18.17 -19.80
N GLY A 65 -4.32 17.89 -20.58
CA GLY A 65 -2.95 18.05 -20.08
C GLY A 65 -2.57 17.06 -19.00
N TRP A 66 -1.54 17.38 -18.29
CA TRP A 66 -1.02 16.56 -17.22
C TRP A 66 -1.09 17.29 -15.87
N LEU A 67 -1.41 16.55 -14.83
CA LEU A 67 -1.31 17.01 -13.44
C LEU A 67 -0.23 16.21 -12.73
N VAL A 68 0.79 16.88 -12.20
CA VAL A 68 1.88 16.26 -11.44
C VAL A 68 1.80 16.75 -10.01
N ILE A 69 1.57 15.86 -9.06
CA ILE A 69 1.49 16.16 -7.63
C ILE A 69 2.76 15.64 -6.96
N CYS A 70 3.64 16.55 -6.61
CA CYS A 70 4.88 16.26 -5.90
C CYS A 70 4.72 16.52 -4.40
N GLY A 71 5.39 15.74 -3.57
CA GLY A 71 5.42 16.01 -2.13
C GLY A 71 5.87 14.80 -1.32
N PRO A 72 6.25 14.99 -0.06
CA PRO A 72 6.66 13.90 0.83
C PRO A 72 5.57 12.82 0.98
N SER A 73 5.93 11.63 1.44
CA SER A 73 4.94 10.61 1.77
C SER A 73 4.02 11.09 2.89
N GLY A 74 2.80 10.57 2.94
CA GLY A 74 1.80 10.99 3.93
C GLY A 74 1.12 12.34 3.66
N THR A 75 1.55 13.12 2.65
CA THR A 75 0.94 14.45 2.35
C THR A 75 -0.38 14.38 1.59
N GLY A 76 -0.99 13.20 1.44
CA GLY A 76 -2.31 13.05 0.82
C GLY A 76 -2.32 12.92 -0.71
N LYS A 77 -1.18 12.75 -1.37
CA LYS A 77 -1.08 12.61 -2.85
C LYS A 77 -1.96 11.48 -3.41
N THR A 78 -1.81 10.27 -2.87
CA THR A 78 -2.61 9.10 -3.24
C THR A 78 -4.10 9.32 -3.00
N HIS A 79 -4.46 10.03 -1.92
CA HIS A 79 -5.86 10.39 -1.66
C HIS A 79 -6.40 11.31 -2.76
N LEU A 80 -5.66 12.37 -3.13
CA LEU A 80 -6.07 13.26 -4.21
C LEU A 80 -6.13 12.53 -5.56
N ALA A 81 -5.18 11.65 -5.86
CA ALA A 81 -5.17 10.85 -7.08
C ALA A 81 -6.39 9.90 -7.15
N ALA A 82 -6.70 9.21 -6.05
CA ALA A 82 -7.89 8.37 -5.95
C ALA A 82 -9.19 9.18 -6.02
N ALA A 83 -9.26 10.36 -5.39
CA ALA A 83 -10.41 11.24 -5.45
C ALA A 83 -10.70 11.71 -6.90
N VAL A 84 -9.65 12.01 -7.67
CA VAL A 84 -9.79 12.29 -9.11
C VAL A 84 -10.33 11.08 -9.85
N GLY A 85 -9.80 9.88 -9.60
CA GLY A 85 -10.27 8.65 -10.23
C GLY A 85 -11.74 8.37 -9.92
N ASN A 86 -12.16 8.48 -8.67
CA ASN A 86 -13.54 8.29 -8.25
C ASN A 86 -14.49 9.32 -8.88
N ALA A 87 -14.12 10.60 -8.90
CA ALA A 87 -14.92 11.64 -9.51
C ALA A 87 -15.09 11.45 -11.03
N LEU A 88 -14.06 10.96 -11.74
CA LEU A 88 -14.16 10.61 -13.15
C LEU A 88 -15.11 9.42 -13.37
N VAL A 89 -15.00 8.37 -12.55
CA VAL A 89 -15.91 7.20 -12.61
C VAL A 89 -17.37 7.63 -12.36
N GLU A 90 -17.60 8.48 -11.36
CA GLU A 90 -18.95 9.02 -11.07
C GLU A 90 -19.52 9.86 -12.21
N SER A 91 -18.63 10.48 -12.99
CA SER A 91 -19.00 11.25 -14.19
C SER A 91 -19.05 10.42 -15.47
N ASP A 92 -19.07 9.07 -15.36
CA ASP A 92 -19.03 8.12 -16.47
C ASP A 92 -17.83 8.31 -17.43
N GLN A 93 -16.70 8.83 -16.90
CA GLN A 93 -15.47 9.01 -17.66
C GLN A 93 -14.51 7.85 -17.41
N PRO A 94 -14.01 7.19 -18.47
CA PRO A 94 -13.09 6.07 -18.31
C PRO A 94 -11.71 6.56 -17.83
N VAL A 95 -11.29 6.05 -16.71
CA VAL A 95 -9.99 6.32 -16.08
C VAL A 95 -9.32 5.01 -15.69
N ARG A 96 -8.02 4.92 -15.85
CA ARG A 96 -7.20 3.81 -15.35
C ARG A 96 -6.31 4.30 -14.23
N TYR A 97 -6.46 3.72 -13.04
CA TYR A 97 -5.58 3.95 -11.90
C TYR A 97 -4.60 2.78 -11.77
N VAL A 98 -3.32 3.07 -11.59
CA VAL A 98 -2.30 2.05 -11.32
C VAL A 98 -1.13 2.68 -10.55
N SER A 99 -0.59 1.97 -9.57
CA SER A 99 0.69 2.35 -8.97
C SER A 99 1.83 2.02 -9.94
N VAL A 100 2.84 2.86 -10.00
CA VAL A 100 3.99 2.65 -10.90
C VAL A 100 4.74 1.35 -10.57
N PRO A 101 5.00 0.98 -9.30
CA PRO A 101 5.58 -0.32 -8.97
C PRO A 101 4.76 -1.49 -9.48
N ASP A 102 3.42 -1.50 -9.25
CA ASP A 102 2.54 -2.59 -9.69
C ASP A 102 2.49 -2.70 -11.22
N LEU A 103 2.42 -1.56 -11.92
CA LEU A 103 2.46 -1.54 -13.38
C LEU A 103 3.73 -2.21 -13.91
N LEU A 104 4.89 -1.84 -13.37
CA LEU A 104 6.17 -2.41 -13.81
C LEU A 104 6.30 -3.89 -13.46
N ASP A 105 5.78 -4.32 -12.32
CA ASP A 105 5.77 -5.73 -11.93
C ASP A 105 4.83 -6.56 -12.81
N HIS A 106 3.66 -6.04 -13.16
CA HIS A 106 2.78 -6.66 -14.14
C HIS A 106 3.44 -6.77 -15.53
N LEU A 107 4.09 -5.69 -15.99
CA LEU A 107 4.81 -5.71 -17.26
C LEU A 107 5.98 -6.70 -17.25
N ARG A 108 6.68 -6.84 -16.12
CA ARG A 108 7.78 -7.79 -15.98
C ARG A 108 7.29 -9.24 -15.97
N SER A 109 6.19 -9.51 -15.26
CA SER A 109 5.58 -10.84 -15.17
C SER A 109 5.04 -11.31 -16.51
N ALA A 110 4.51 -10.39 -17.31
CA ALA A 110 3.97 -10.69 -18.64
C ALA A 110 5.07 -10.88 -19.71
N PHE A 111 6.34 -10.62 -19.39
CA PHE A 111 7.48 -10.81 -20.30
C PHE A 111 7.93 -12.29 -20.41
N ASP A 112 7.30 -13.21 -19.68
CA ASP A 112 7.55 -14.65 -19.83
C ASP A 112 7.13 -15.10 -21.24
N PRO A 113 8.04 -15.72 -22.06
CA PRO A 113 7.72 -16.17 -23.41
C PRO A 113 6.54 -17.14 -23.53
N ALA A 114 6.15 -17.77 -22.41
CA ALA A 114 4.98 -18.65 -22.34
C ALA A 114 3.65 -17.88 -22.26
N ILE A 115 3.65 -16.56 -21.97
CA ILE A 115 2.48 -15.73 -21.65
C ILE A 115 2.40 -14.48 -22.55
N GLY A 116 3.21 -14.39 -23.59
CA GLY A 116 3.44 -13.19 -24.41
C GLY A 116 2.22 -12.39 -24.90
N ALA A 117 1.03 -12.98 -24.92
CA ALA A 117 -0.21 -12.27 -25.28
C ALA A 117 -0.72 -11.31 -24.19
N GLN A 118 -0.30 -11.44 -22.93
CA GLN A 118 -0.74 -10.58 -21.82
C GLN A 118 0.10 -9.32 -21.65
N TYR A 119 1.34 -9.32 -22.11
CA TYR A 119 2.22 -8.14 -22.05
C TYR A 119 1.67 -6.97 -22.86
N ASP A 120 1.31 -7.25 -24.11
CA ASP A 120 0.80 -6.22 -25.01
C ASP A 120 -0.51 -5.61 -24.48
N ASP A 121 -1.37 -6.43 -23.87
CA ASP A 121 -2.64 -5.96 -23.32
C ASP A 121 -2.45 -5.01 -22.12
N VAL A 122 -1.58 -5.32 -21.16
CA VAL A 122 -1.32 -4.48 -19.98
C VAL A 122 -0.65 -3.17 -20.40
N PHE A 123 0.35 -3.25 -21.28
CA PHE A 123 1.05 -2.09 -21.77
C PHE A 123 0.14 -1.18 -22.58
N LEU A 124 -0.66 -1.75 -23.51
CA LEU A 124 -1.63 -1.01 -24.31
C LEU A 124 -2.70 -0.35 -23.44
N GLN A 125 -3.20 -1.03 -22.42
CA GLN A 125 -4.15 -0.43 -21.47
C GLN A 125 -3.58 0.82 -20.77
N ALA A 126 -2.31 0.81 -20.41
CA ALA A 126 -1.66 1.97 -19.79
C ALA A 126 -1.43 3.12 -20.79
N ILE A 127 -0.91 2.82 -21.99
CA ILE A 127 -0.59 3.89 -22.98
C ILE A 127 -1.83 4.49 -23.64
N GLU A 128 -2.91 3.70 -23.83
CA GLU A 128 -4.13 4.11 -24.55
C GLU A 128 -5.28 4.51 -23.62
N ALA A 129 -5.12 4.40 -22.29
CA ALA A 129 -6.16 4.81 -21.34
C ALA A 129 -6.61 6.26 -21.64
N PRO A 130 -7.92 6.54 -21.76
CA PRO A 130 -8.42 7.90 -21.97
C PRO A 130 -7.87 8.87 -20.93
N THR A 131 -7.97 8.50 -19.65
CA THR A 131 -7.25 9.16 -18.55
C THR A 131 -6.45 8.12 -17.78
N LEU A 132 -5.18 8.41 -17.51
CA LEU A 132 -4.30 7.55 -16.73
C LEU A 132 -3.89 8.24 -15.43
N ILE A 133 -3.98 7.51 -14.33
CA ILE A 133 -3.44 7.91 -13.03
C ILE A 133 -2.28 6.98 -12.69
N LEU A 134 -1.08 7.54 -12.62
CA LEU A 134 0.17 6.86 -12.22
C LEU A 134 0.55 7.31 -10.82
N ASP A 135 0.31 6.45 -9.84
CA ASP A 135 0.60 6.75 -8.44
C ASP A 135 1.99 6.25 -8.04
N ASP A 136 2.65 7.02 -7.17
CA ASP A 136 3.98 6.70 -6.60
C ASP A 136 5.11 6.54 -7.63
N LEU A 137 5.21 7.44 -8.61
CA LEU A 137 6.37 7.51 -9.49
C LEU A 137 7.66 7.75 -8.68
N GLY A 138 8.64 6.88 -8.88
CA GLY A 138 9.93 6.91 -8.17
C GLY A 138 10.02 5.93 -6.99
N ALA A 139 8.91 5.25 -6.63
CA ALA A 139 8.93 4.19 -5.62
C ALA A 139 9.41 2.84 -6.17
N GLN A 140 9.47 2.69 -7.50
CA GLN A 140 9.96 1.48 -8.16
C GLN A 140 11.49 1.34 -8.04
N SER A 141 11.99 0.11 -8.14
CA SER A 141 13.43 -0.13 -8.28
C SER A 141 13.96 0.52 -9.57
N SER A 142 14.96 1.40 -9.44
CA SER A 142 15.60 2.06 -10.59
C SER A 142 16.39 1.03 -11.40
N THR A 143 15.86 0.64 -12.54
CA THR A 143 16.51 -0.23 -13.51
C THR A 143 16.36 0.37 -14.90
N ALA A 144 17.36 0.20 -15.77
CA ALA A 144 17.31 0.71 -17.15
C ALA A 144 16.05 0.25 -17.91
N TRP A 145 15.56 -0.96 -17.60
CA TRP A 145 14.32 -1.48 -18.17
C TRP A 145 13.07 -0.70 -17.68
N ALA A 146 12.98 -0.43 -16.37
CA ALA A 146 11.87 0.33 -15.80
C ALA A 146 11.83 1.76 -16.37
N ASP A 147 13.00 2.42 -16.43
CA ASP A 147 13.15 3.76 -16.96
C ASP A 147 12.75 3.82 -18.46
N GLU A 148 13.14 2.79 -19.24
CA GLU A 148 12.75 2.68 -20.65
C GLU A 148 11.24 2.52 -20.81
N LYS A 149 10.60 1.67 -20.00
CA LYS A 149 9.13 1.45 -20.08
C LYS A 149 8.34 2.70 -19.69
N LEU A 150 8.75 3.37 -18.64
CA LEU A 150 8.15 4.64 -18.24
C LEU A 150 8.34 5.72 -19.32
N ASP A 151 9.55 5.84 -19.91
CA ASP A 151 9.79 6.78 -20.99
C ASP A 151 8.91 6.48 -22.23
N GLN A 152 8.68 5.21 -22.56
CA GLN A 152 7.76 4.80 -23.62
C GLN A 152 6.32 5.25 -23.34
N ILE A 153 5.81 5.00 -22.11
CA ILE A 153 4.45 5.38 -21.70
C ILE A 153 4.29 6.90 -21.76
N PHE A 154 5.19 7.64 -21.12
CA PHE A 154 5.12 9.10 -21.08
C PHE A 154 5.29 9.71 -22.48
N THR A 155 6.19 9.19 -23.32
CA THR A 155 6.37 9.68 -24.70
C THR A 155 5.11 9.49 -25.54
N HIS A 156 4.51 8.30 -25.47
CA HIS A 156 3.28 8.01 -26.22
C HIS A 156 2.15 8.95 -25.81
N ARG A 157 1.90 9.07 -24.50
CA ARG A 157 0.80 9.88 -23.96
C ARG A 157 1.01 11.37 -24.20
N TYR A 158 2.26 11.86 -24.10
CA TYR A 158 2.61 13.24 -24.40
C TYR A 158 2.32 13.59 -25.89
N ASN A 159 2.77 12.74 -26.80
CA ASN A 159 2.59 12.95 -28.23
C ASN A 159 1.10 12.92 -28.63
N ARG A 160 0.28 12.13 -27.96
CA ARG A 160 -1.16 12.04 -28.18
C ARG A 160 -1.99 13.00 -27.33
N ARG A 161 -1.34 13.78 -26.46
CA ARG A 161 -1.97 14.71 -25.53
C ARG A 161 -3.03 14.04 -24.64
N LEU A 162 -2.79 12.80 -24.21
CA LEU A 162 -3.71 12.06 -23.37
C LEU A 162 -3.60 12.53 -21.92
N PRO A 163 -4.73 12.86 -21.25
CA PRO A 163 -4.78 13.30 -19.86
C PRO A 163 -4.09 12.31 -18.93
N THR A 164 -3.16 12.82 -18.12
CA THR A 164 -2.40 11.96 -17.20
C THR A 164 -2.18 12.67 -15.87
N LEU A 165 -2.53 11.98 -14.76
CA LEU A 165 -2.18 12.42 -13.41
C LEU A 165 -1.01 11.57 -12.91
N VAL A 166 -0.02 12.21 -12.34
CA VAL A 166 1.15 11.54 -11.76
C VAL A 166 1.36 12.03 -10.34
N THR A 167 1.56 11.11 -9.41
CA THR A 167 2.04 11.47 -8.07
C THR A 167 3.48 11.01 -7.89
N THR A 168 4.25 11.74 -7.11
CA THR A 168 5.63 11.36 -6.78
C THR A 168 6.04 11.84 -5.40
N GLY A 169 6.78 10.99 -4.68
CA GLY A 169 7.47 11.34 -3.45
C GLY A 169 8.83 12.00 -3.68
N MET A 170 9.37 11.88 -4.90
CA MET A 170 10.66 12.48 -5.25
C MET A 170 10.54 14.00 -5.43
N ARG A 171 11.65 14.70 -5.19
CA ARG A 171 11.72 16.09 -5.62
C ARG A 171 11.71 16.14 -7.15
N PHE A 172 11.02 17.13 -7.71
CA PHE A 172 10.86 17.23 -9.16
C PHE A 172 12.22 17.28 -9.90
N GLU A 173 13.24 17.86 -9.27
CA GLU A 173 14.61 17.97 -9.78
C GLU A 173 15.35 16.62 -9.80
N GLU A 174 14.90 15.65 -9.00
CA GLU A 174 15.49 14.30 -8.92
C GLU A 174 14.96 13.35 -10.01
N LEU A 175 13.89 13.75 -10.69
CA LEU A 175 13.39 13.01 -11.85
C LEU A 175 14.40 13.06 -12.99
N GLY A 176 14.54 11.95 -13.70
CA GLY A 176 15.43 11.87 -14.86
C GLY A 176 15.10 12.94 -15.92
N ASP A 177 16.12 13.49 -16.57
CA ASP A 177 15.98 14.67 -17.48
C ASP A 177 14.86 14.54 -18.51
N ARG A 178 14.66 13.35 -19.08
CA ARG A 178 13.61 13.10 -20.08
C ARG A 178 12.20 13.21 -19.49
N LEU A 179 11.99 12.60 -18.32
CA LEU A 179 10.72 12.66 -17.62
C LEU A 179 10.45 14.07 -17.13
N ARG A 180 11.45 14.72 -16.53
CA ARG A 180 11.35 16.09 -16.02
C ARG A 180 10.97 17.09 -17.12
N THR A 181 11.54 16.97 -18.32
CA THR A 181 11.22 17.86 -19.44
C THR A 181 9.75 17.75 -19.86
N ARG A 182 9.18 16.53 -19.90
CA ARG A 182 7.78 16.32 -20.29
C ARG A 182 6.81 16.66 -19.17
N LEU A 183 7.11 16.18 -17.95
CA LEU A 183 6.27 16.44 -16.78
C LEU A 183 6.25 17.92 -16.39
N GLY A 184 7.29 18.68 -16.74
CA GLY A 184 7.42 20.11 -16.46
C GLY A 184 7.10 21.04 -17.62
N ASP A 185 6.53 20.55 -18.72
CA ASP A 185 6.14 21.40 -19.85
C ASP A 185 5.05 22.40 -19.43
N PRO A 186 5.35 23.72 -19.33
CA PRO A 186 4.41 24.69 -18.80
C PRO A 186 3.16 24.91 -19.67
N TYR A 187 3.18 24.46 -20.92
CA TYR A 187 2.05 24.56 -21.84
C TYR A 187 1.13 23.34 -21.81
N PHE A 188 1.58 22.26 -21.14
CA PHE A 188 0.84 21.00 -21.15
C PHE A 188 0.66 20.38 -19.75
N SER A 189 1.51 20.72 -18.81
CA SER A 189 1.52 20.12 -17.47
C SER A 189 1.31 21.18 -16.37
N THR A 190 0.51 20.83 -15.39
CA THR A 190 0.39 21.56 -14.13
C THR A 190 1.16 20.80 -13.07
N VAL A 191 2.23 21.38 -12.54
CA VAL A 191 3.03 20.79 -11.46
C VAL A 191 2.67 21.50 -10.17
N VAL A 192 2.23 20.73 -9.17
CA VAL A 192 1.91 21.23 -7.83
C VAL A 192 2.79 20.54 -6.80
N HIS A 193 3.26 21.31 -5.83
CA HIS A 193 4.15 20.83 -4.79
C HIS A 193 3.44 20.92 -3.44
N ILE A 194 3.07 19.78 -2.88
CA ILE A 194 2.60 19.73 -1.50
C ILE A 194 3.84 19.78 -0.60
N LYS A 195 3.97 20.87 0.12
CA LYS A 195 5.08 21.05 1.08
C LYS A 195 4.75 20.31 2.36
N ALA A 196 5.78 19.77 3.01
CA ALA A 196 5.64 19.32 4.39
C ALA A 196 5.22 20.50 5.27
N GLY A 197 4.34 20.25 6.23
CA GLY A 197 3.99 21.22 7.24
C GLY A 197 5.24 21.64 8.05
N SER A 198 5.22 22.83 8.61
CA SER A 198 6.33 23.40 9.41
C SER A 198 6.53 22.70 10.78
N GLY A 199 5.73 21.71 11.11
CA GLY A 199 5.96 20.79 12.21
C GLY A 199 7.11 19.83 11.89
N THR A 200 8.03 19.60 12.81
CA THR A 200 8.86 18.38 12.78
C THR A 200 7.91 17.21 12.49
N PRO A 201 8.21 16.32 11.52
CA PRO A 201 7.35 15.18 11.26
C PRO A 201 7.21 14.39 12.58
N ASP A 202 6.08 14.54 13.23
CA ASP A 202 5.78 13.67 14.35
C ASP A 202 5.38 12.35 13.70
N ILE A 203 6.26 11.37 13.79
CA ILE A 203 5.99 10.01 13.30
C ILE A 203 4.71 9.45 13.94
N ARG A 204 4.28 10.03 15.06
CA ARG A 204 3.07 9.64 15.80
C ARG A 204 1.75 10.15 15.21
N ASP A 205 1.79 11.15 14.31
CA ASP A 205 0.59 11.90 13.91
C ASP A 205 0.02 11.48 12.54
N SER A 206 0.14 10.18 12.18
CA SER A 206 -0.38 9.71 10.89
C SER A 206 -1.90 9.57 10.84
N GLY A 207 -2.59 9.63 11.98
CA GLY A 207 -4.02 9.31 12.06
C GLY A 207 -4.37 7.90 11.55
N LEU A 208 -3.35 7.15 11.11
CA LEU A 208 -3.49 5.82 10.55
C LEU A 208 -3.96 4.83 11.62
N GLU A 209 -3.42 4.96 12.82
CA GLU A 209 -3.77 4.14 13.98
C GLU A 209 -5.26 4.24 14.30
N ALA A 210 -5.81 5.45 14.34
CA ALA A 210 -7.23 5.67 14.62
C ALA A 210 -8.11 5.06 13.52
N ARG A 211 -7.77 5.29 12.25
CA ARG A 211 -8.54 4.75 11.10
C ARG A 211 -8.49 3.23 11.00
N LEU A 212 -7.34 2.63 11.27
CA LEU A 212 -7.19 1.18 11.25
C LEU A 212 -7.96 0.55 12.43
N SER A 213 -7.87 1.15 13.61
CA SER A 213 -8.53 0.62 14.81
C SER A 213 -10.06 0.70 14.74
N GLU A 214 -10.64 1.69 14.06
CA GLU A 214 -12.09 1.79 13.84
C GLU A 214 -12.62 0.68 12.92
N ALA A 215 -11.87 0.34 11.88
CA ALA A 215 -12.30 -0.62 10.86
C ALA A 215 -11.93 -2.07 11.21
N MET A 216 -10.81 -2.28 11.93
CA MET A 216 -10.19 -3.57 12.18
C MET A 216 -10.10 -3.84 13.69
N THR A 217 -11.18 -4.34 14.27
CA THR A 217 -11.26 -4.69 15.70
C THR A 217 -11.18 -6.20 15.92
N PHE A 218 -10.98 -6.64 17.16
CA PHE A 218 -11.07 -8.06 17.51
C PHE A 218 -12.45 -8.65 17.19
N ASP A 219 -13.53 -7.88 17.31
CA ASP A 219 -14.88 -8.34 17.04
C ASP A 219 -15.18 -8.48 15.55
N THR A 220 -14.55 -7.66 14.70
CA THR A 220 -14.69 -7.76 13.24
C THR A 220 -13.79 -8.85 12.63
N PHE A 221 -12.82 -9.37 13.39
CA PHE A 221 -11.97 -10.47 12.95
C PHE A 221 -12.73 -11.80 12.95
N THR A 222 -12.67 -12.55 11.85
CA THR A 222 -13.31 -13.86 11.78
C THR A 222 -12.30 -15.01 11.86
N THR A 223 -12.40 -15.79 12.90
CA THR A 223 -11.62 -17.04 13.07
C THR A 223 -12.11 -18.17 12.18
N LYS A 224 -13.29 -18.02 11.53
CA LYS A 224 -13.83 -19.01 10.60
C LYS A 224 -13.04 -19.07 9.29
N GLY A 225 -12.25 -18.02 8.99
CA GLY A 225 -11.48 -17.90 7.75
C GLY A 225 -12.35 -17.68 6.51
N ALA A 226 -11.71 -17.75 5.34
CA ALA A 226 -12.41 -17.71 4.05
C ALA A 226 -13.22 -19.00 3.82
N ALA A 227 -14.18 -18.97 2.87
CA ALA A 227 -14.97 -20.13 2.50
C ALA A 227 -14.05 -21.29 2.10
N GLY A 228 -14.27 -22.46 2.67
CA GLY A 228 -13.44 -23.65 2.43
C GLY A 228 -12.21 -23.80 3.35
N ALA A 229 -12.00 -22.91 4.32
CA ALA A 229 -10.91 -23.06 5.28
C ALA A 229 -11.02 -24.40 6.06
N SER A 230 -9.91 -25.13 6.14
CA SER A 230 -9.82 -26.38 6.88
C SER A 230 -9.90 -26.17 8.40
N ALA A 231 -10.12 -27.24 9.16
CA ALA A 231 -10.12 -27.17 10.62
C ALA A 231 -8.77 -26.68 11.17
N ALA A 232 -7.65 -27.11 10.59
CA ALA A 232 -6.31 -26.68 10.97
C ALA A 232 -6.11 -25.17 10.71
N GLN A 233 -6.58 -24.67 9.55
CA GLN A 233 -6.52 -23.25 9.23
C GLN A 233 -7.36 -22.39 10.16
N ARG A 234 -8.58 -22.82 10.49
CA ARG A 234 -9.41 -22.12 11.50
C ARG A 234 -8.77 -22.12 12.88
N ARG A 235 -8.10 -23.21 13.24
CA ARG A 235 -7.38 -23.30 14.49
C ARG A 235 -6.21 -22.31 14.55
N SER A 236 -5.40 -22.21 13.48
CA SER A 236 -4.30 -21.24 13.40
C SER A 236 -4.79 -19.78 13.53
N LEU A 237 -5.92 -19.44 12.92
CA LEU A 237 -6.55 -18.11 13.07
C LEU A 237 -7.03 -17.87 14.50
N SER A 238 -7.63 -18.87 15.14
CA SER A 238 -8.10 -18.78 16.52
C SER A 238 -6.95 -18.60 17.51
N GLU A 239 -5.85 -19.33 17.32
CA GLU A 239 -4.64 -19.23 18.14
C GLU A 239 -3.96 -17.85 17.98
N ALA A 240 -3.87 -17.34 16.75
CA ALA A 240 -3.32 -16.00 16.50
C ALA A 240 -4.21 -14.90 17.10
N HIS A 241 -5.53 -15.02 16.97
CA HIS A 241 -6.49 -14.08 17.55
C HIS A 241 -6.41 -14.08 19.09
N ALA A 242 -6.35 -15.25 19.72
CA ALA A 242 -6.21 -15.36 21.17
C ALA A 242 -4.89 -14.75 21.67
N ALA A 243 -3.77 -15.03 20.96
CA ALA A 243 -2.48 -14.46 21.31
C ALA A 243 -2.47 -12.93 21.17
N ALA A 244 -3.08 -12.39 20.11
CA ALA A 244 -3.21 -10.95 19.89
C ALA A 244 -4.05 -10.28 21.00
N LYS A 245 -5.14 -10.91 21.46
CA LYS A 245 -5.94 -10.43 22.59
C LYS A 245 -5.14 -10.40 23.89
N VAL A 246 -4.46 -11.49 24.21
CA VAL A 246 -3.63 -11.56 25.42
C VAL A 246 -2.54 -10.48 25.40
N PHE A 247 -1.89 -10.28 24.24
CA PHE A 247 -0.90 -9.23 24.09
C PHE A 247 -1.50 -7.84 24.27
N ALA A 248 -2.68 -7.56 23.71
CA ALA A 248 -3.35 -6.27 23.86
C ALA A 248 -3.78 -5.98 25.30
N GLU A 249 -4.23 -7.01 26.05
CA GLU A 249 -4.61 -6.90 27.46
C GLU A 249 -3.37 -6.68 28.35
N HIS A 250 -2.30 -7.43 28.10
CA HIS A 250 -1.07 -7.44 28.90
C HIS A 250 0.17 -7.38 27.99
N PRO A 251 0.53 -6.22 27.44
CA PRO A 251 1.67 -6.08 26.55
C PRO A 251 2.97 -6.45 27.26
N SER A 252 3.58 -7.55 26.84
CA SER A 252 4.88 -7.99 27.32
C SER A 252 5.56 -8.87 26.30
N GLY A 253 6.87 -8.74 26.17
CA GLY A 253 7.63 -9.46 25.15
C GLY A 253 7.19 -9.08 23.73
N TRP A 254 7.35 -10.00 22.80
CA TRP A 254 7.09 -9.78 21.39
C TRP A 254 6.06 -10.76 20.84
N LEU A 255 5.18 -10.26 19.96
CA LEU A 255 4.26 -11.08 19.18
C LEU A 255 4.64 -11.03 17.71
N TYR A 256 4.95 -12.18 17.12
CA TYR A 256 5.29 -12.30 15.70
C TYR A 256 4.15 -13.03 14.96
N LEU A 257 3.43 -12.30 14.10
CA LEU A 257 2.34 -12.83 13.29
C LEU A 257 2.84 -13.11 11.87
N ALA A 258 3.00 -14.38 11.53
CA ALA A 258 3.46 -14.81 10.22
C ALA A 258 2.34 -15.43 9.37
N GLY A 259 2.49 -15.41 8.04
CA GLY A 259 1.58 -16.10 7.15
C GLY A 259 1.33 -15.39 5.82
N PRO A 260 0.61 -16.01 4.87
CA PRO A 260 0.39 -15.48 3.54
C PRO A 260 -0.35 -14.15 3.55
N THR A 261 -0.33 -13.48 2.39
CA THR A 261 -1.07 -12.22 2.18
C THR A 261 -2.58 -12.46 2.34
N GLY A 262 -3.30 -11.48 2.89
CA GLY A 262 -4.76 -11.54 3.05
C GLY A 262 -5.28 -12.42 4.17
N VAL A 263 -4.42 -13.07 4.96
CA VAL A 263 -4.83 -13.96 6.08
C VAL A 263 -5.33 -13.20 7.32
N GLY A 264 -5.09 -11.89 7.43
CA GLY A 264 -5.57 -11.03 8.52
C GLY A 264 -4.51 -10.59 9.53
N LYS A 265 -3.21 -10.69 9.23
CA LYS A 265 -2.12 -10.23 10.12
C LYS A 265 -2.27 -8.75 10.50
N THR A 266 -2.33 -7.87 9.50
CA THR A 266 -2.54 -6.42 9.69
C THR A 266 -3.84 -6.13 10.44
N HIS A 267 -4.89 -6.93 10.25
CA HIS A 267 -6.14 -6.79 10.99
C HIS A 267 -5.93 -7.01 12.50
N LEU A 268 -5.24 -8.09 12.88
CA LEU A 268 -4.94 -8.35 14.30
C LEU A 268 -3.99 -7.30 14.88
N ALA A 269 -3.01 -6.85 14.10
CA ALA A 269 -2.11 -5.77 14.50
C ALA A 269 -2.88 -4.46 14.76
N ALA A 270 -3.81 -4.09 13.88
CA ALA A 270 -4.67 -2.92 14.05
C ALA A 270 -5.65 -3.06 15.24
N ALA A 271 -6.17 -4.28 15.49
CA ALA A 271 -7.02 -4.53 16.64
C ALA A 271 -6.27 -4.35 17.97
N ILE A 272 -4.97 -4.71 18.01
CA ILE A 272 -4.10 -4.44 19.17
C ILE A 272 -3.94 -2.92 19.37
N VAL A 273 -3.79 -2.15 18.29
CA VAL A 273 -3.73 -0.68 18.38
C VAL A 273 -4.97 -0.12 19.04
N GLY A 274 -6.16 -0.50 18.54
CA GLY A 274 -7.43 -0.01 19.06
C GLY A 274 -7.63 -0.30 20.54
N GLU A 275 -7.32 -1.52 20.96
CA GLU A 275 -7.40 -1.92 22.36
C GLU A 275 -6.38 -1.18 23.23
N SER A 276 -5.15 -0.98 22.73
CA SER A 276 -4.11 -0.24 23.45
C SER A 276 -4.48 1.22 23.67
N ILE A 277 -5.03 1.88 22.63
CA ILE A 277 -5.53 3.27 22.72
C ILE A 277 -6.71 3.35 23.71
N ALA A 278 -7.65 2.41 23.66
CA ALA A 278 -8.79 2.37 24.58
C ALA A 278 -8.36 2.24 26.04
N GLN A 279 -7.20 1.61 26.29
CA GLN A 279 -6.58 1.48 27.62
C GLN A 279 -5.63 2.64 27.98
N GLY A 280 -5.55 3.68 27.13
CA GLY A 280 -4.73 4.87 27.36
C GLY A 280 -3.22 4.63 27.25
N ARG A 281 -2.79 3.58 26.53
CA ARG A 281 -1.37 3.26 26.33
C ARG A 281 -0.82 3.98 25.10
N ASP A 282 0.45 4.34 25.14
CA ASP A 282 1.17 4.91 24.02
C ASP A 282 1.54 3.80 23.02
N VAL A 283 0.95 3.83 21.83
CA VAL A 283 1.14 2.81 20.79
C VAL A 283 1.45 3.48 19.47
N LEU A 284 2.39 2.90 18.73
CA LEU A 284 2.78 3.35 17.40
C LEU A 284 2.68 2.20 16.41
N PHE A 285 1.87 2.38 15.36
CA PHE A 285 1.77 1.44 14.23
C PHE A 285 2.54 1.98 13.03
N ARG A 286 3.40 1.17 12.44
CA ARG A 286 4.15 1.55 11.24
C ARG A 286 4.26 0.39 10.26
N PHE A 287 4.01 0.68 8.99
CA PHE A 287 4.41 -0.17 7.88
C PHE A 287 5.92 -0.03 7.69
N VAL A 288 6.66 -1.14 7.72
CA VAL A 288 8.13 -1.10 7.77
C VAL A 288 8.77 -0.35 6.60
N PRO A 289 8.36 -0.56 5.33
CA PRO A 289 8.87 0.23 4.22
C PRO A 289 8.70 1.74 4.40
N ASP A 290 7.49 2.18 4.81
CA ASP A 290 7.20 3.60 5.00
C ASP A 290 8.00 4.20 6.17
N LEU A 291 8.14 3.46 7.27
CA LEU A 291 8.98 3.86 8.39
C LEU A 291 10.42 4.14 7.96
N LEU A 292 11.00 3.22 7.17
CA LEU A 292 12.39 3.36 6.72
C LEU A 292 12.54 4.54 5.76
N ASP A 293 11.54 4.79 4.91
CA ASP A 293 11.54 5.94 4.01
C ASP A 293 11.38 7.27 4.77
N ASP A 294 10.55 7.31 5.82
CA ASP A 294 10.39 8.46 6.71
C ASP A 294 11.71 8.78 7.45
N LEU A 295 12.34 7.75 8.00
CA LEU A 295 13.63 7.87 8.66
C LEU A 295 14.73 8.33 7.69
N ARG A 296 14.76 7.79 6.46
CA ARG A 296 15.74 8.20 5.44
C ARG A 296 15.59 9.68 5.05
N ARG A 297 14.36 10.16 4.92
CA ARG A 297 14.06 11.57 4.63
C ARG A 297 14.51 12.50 5.75
N SER A 298 14.40 12.04 6.99
CA SER A 298 14.86 12.82 8.17
C SER A 298 16.39 12.92 8.27
N TYR A 299 17.14 12.14 7.48
CA TYR A 299 18.62 12.01 7.54
C TYR A 299 19.38 13.07 6.68
N GLY A 300 18.70 14.06 6.07
CA GLY A 300 19.34 15.06 5.19
C GLY A 300 20.32 16.03 5.90
N PRO A 301 21.14 16.82 5.14
CA PRO A 301 22.20 17.68 5.67
C PRO A 301 21.74 18.74 6.68
N ALA A 302 20.45 19.09 6.70
CA ALA A 302 19.84 19.98 7.68
C ALA A 302 19.12 19.24 8.82
N GLY A 303 19.07 17.89 8.80
CA GLY A 303 18.11 17.07 9.54
C GLY A 303 18.65 16.21 10.68
N GLY A 304 19.90 16.31 11.08
CA GLY A 304 20.45 15.42 12.13
C GLY A 304 19.62 15.40 13.42
N LYS A 305 19.16 16.54 13.90
CA LYS A 305 18.26 16.61 15.07
C LYS A 305 16.86 16.07 14.79
N SER A 306 16.39 16.16 13.55
CA SER A 306 15.09 15.63 13.14
C SER A 306 15.10 14.09 13.05
N PHE A 307 16.21 13.52 12.56
CA PHE A 307 16.36 12.04 12.51
C PHE A 307 16.42 11.44 13.92
N ASP A 308 17.27 11.99 14.80
CA ASP A 308 17.42 11.46 16.17
C ASP A 308 16.09 11.52 16.93
N HIS A 309 15.33 12.60 16.75
CA HIS A 309 14.01 12.74 17.34
C HIS A 309 13.02 11.73 16.77
N ALA A 310 12.92 11.62 15.45
CA ALA A 310 12.03 10.67 14.77
C ALA A 310 12.36 9.22 15.12
N PHE A 311 13.64 8.88 15.13
CA PHE A 311 14.10 7.54 15.49
C PHE A 311 13.83 7.22 16.96
N SER A 312 14.05 8.18 17.89
CA SER A 312 13.76 7.96 19.29
C SER A 312 12.26 7.78 19.58
N GLN A 313 11.38 8.48 18.86
CA GLN A 313 9.94 8.27 18.99
C GLN A 313 9.51 6.83 18.66
N VAL A 314 10.08 6.25 17.59
CA VAL A 314 9.81 4.86 17.22
C VAL A 314 10.46 3.88 18.21
N ARG A 315 11.68 4.17 18.59
CA ARG A 315 12.47 3.31 19.47
C ARG A 315 11.89 3.19 20.86
N ASP A 316 11.41 4.31 21.44
CA ASP A 316 11.10 4.44 22.85
C ASP A 316 9.59 4.42 23.16
N VAL A 317 8.71 4.28 22.16
CA VAL A 317 7.26 4.14 22.36
C VAL A 317 6.93 2.89 23.20
N ASP A 318 5.92 2.96 24.05
CA ASP A 318 5.54 1.85 24.94
C ASP A 318 5.26 0.56 24.16
N ILE A 319 4.41 0.66 23.12
CA ILE A 319 4.05 -0.48 22.26
C ILE A 319 4.36 -0.10 20.81
N LEU A 320 5.23 -0.87 20.16
CA LEU A 320 5.54 -0.69 18.74
C LEU A 320 4.93 -1.82 17.91
N ILE A 321 4.28 -1.45 16.82
CA ILE A 321 3.77 -2.40 15.82
C ILE A 321 4.44 -2.14 14.48
N LEU A 322 5.18 -3.14 13.99
CA LEU A 322 5.88 -3.13 12.72
C LEU A 322 5.19 -4.08 11.73
N ASP A 323 4.40 -3.49 10.82
CA ASP A 323 3.62 -4.25 9.84
C ASP A 323 4.43 -4.53 8.56
N ASP A 324 4.27 -5.75 8.06
CA ASP A 324 4.88 -6.31 6.83
C ASP A 324 6.43 -6.28 6.86
N LEU A 325 7.02 -6.69 7.98
CA LEU A 325 8.48 -6.89 8.10
C LEU A 325 8.97 -7.86 7.03
N GLY A 326 9.98 -7.45 6.27
CA GLY A 326 10.50 -8.18 5.12
C GLY A 326 9.94 -7.72 3.78
N ALA A 327 9.08 -6.70 3.72
CA ALA A 327 8.61 -6.08 2.48
C ALA A 327 9.51 -4.94 2.00
N GLU A 328 10.35 -4.39 2.87
CA GLU A 328 11.26 -3.29 2.55
C GLU A 328 12.37 -3.69 1.59
N ALA A 329 12.96 -2.71 0.91
CA ALA A 329 14.14 -2.92 0.08
C ALA A 329 15.35 -3.32 0.96
N SER A 330 16.03 -4.41 0.60
CA SER A 330 17.24 -4.88 1.31
C SER A 330 18.42 -3.95 0.99
N THR A 331 18.63 -2.95 1.85
CA THR A 331 19.79 -2.03 1.79
C THR A 331 20.53 -2.07 3.12
N ALA A 332 21.86 -1.90 3.07
CA ALA A 332 22.69 -1.89 4.29
C ALA A 332 22.20 -0.85 5.32
N TRP A 333 21.71 0.28 4.86
CA TRP A 333 21.16 1.32 5.72
C TRP A 333 19.84 0.88 6.41
N ALA A 334 18.91 0.27 5.65
CA ALA A 334 17.65 -0.23 6.20
C ALA A 334 17.91 -1.32 7.24
N GLU A 335 18.81 -2.23 6.94
CA GLU A 335 19.21 -3.30 7.85
C GLU A 335 19.85 -2.75 9.12
N GLU A 336 20.76 -1.75 9.00
CA GLU A 336 21.36 -1.07 10.15
C GLU A 336 20.30 -0.42 11.06
N LYS A 337 19.32 0.27 10.49
CA LYS A 337 18.28 0.94 11.28
C LYS A 337 17.31 -0.05 11.94
N LEU A 338 16.91 -1.09 11.23
CA LEU A 338 16.14 -2.19 11.82
C LEU A 338 16.92 -2.90 12.92
N TYR A 339 18.23 -3.15 12.71
CA TYR A 339 19.10 -3.72 13.73
C TYR A 339 19.12 -2.86 15.00
N GLN A 340 19.37 -1.56 14.88
CA GLN A 340 19.39 -0.63 16.01
C GLN A 340 18.06 -0.63 16.78
N LEU A 341 16.94 -0.61 16.07
CA LEU A 341 15.59 -0.62 16.65
C LEU A 341 15.28 -1.93 17.38
N ILE A 342 15.50 -3.06 16.68
CA ILE A 342 15.20 -4.41 17.19
C ILE A 342 16.07 -4.72 18.39
N VAL A 343 17.38 -4.44 18.33
CA VAL A 343 18.30 -4.68 19.44
C VAL A 343 17.91 -3.87 20.66
N HIS A 344 17.67 -2.58 20.51
CA HIS A 344 17.29 -1.71 21.63
C HIS A 344 16.02 -2.20 22.31
N ARG A 345 14.97 -2.51 21.54
CA ARG A 345 13.69 -2.94 22.12
C ARG A 345 13.74 -4.33 22.71
N HIS A 346 14.58 -5.23 22.17
CA HIS A 346 14.83 -6.55 22.75
C HIS A 346 15.55 -6.42 24.09
N ASP A 347 16.66 -5.70 24.13
CA ASP A 347 17.49 -5.55 25.33
C ASP A 347 16.76 -4.78 26.45
N SER A 348 15.84 -3.89 26.08
CA SER A 348 14.97 -3.15 27.00
C SER A 348 13.64 -3.85 27.30
N MET A 349 13.41 -5.07 26.79
CA MET A 349 12.18 -5.86 26.95
C MET A 349 10.90 -5.09 26.57
N MET A 350 10.98 -4.21 25.58
CA MET A 350 9.85 -3.35 25.19
C MET A 350 8.85 -4.09 24.31
N PRO A 351 7.53 -4.04 24.64
CA PRO A 351 6.48 -4.73 23.90
C PRO A 351 6.49 -4.36 22.42
N THR A 352 6.58 -5.39 21.54
CA THR A 352 6.65 -5.17 20.10
C THR A 352 5.85 -6.22 19.34
N VAL A 353 5.10 -5.80 18.33
CA VAL A 353 4.37 -6.69 17.41
C VAL A 353 4.97 -6.60 16.03
N PHE A 354 5.23 -7.75 15.44
CA PHE A 354 5.68 -7.84 14.04
C PHE A 354 4.63 -8.59 13.23
N THR A 355 4.38 -8.15 12.02
CA THR A 355 3.73 -8.97 11.01
C THR A 355 4.68 -9.24 9.86
N SER A 356 4.63 -10.42 9.29
CA SER A 356 5.49 -10.81 8.16
C SER A 356 4.80 -11.85 7.28
N ARG A 357 5.26 -11.96 6.04
CA ARG A 357 4.88 -13.07 5.15
C ARG A 357 5.69 -14.32 5.44
N THR A 358 6.82 -14.15 6.09
CA THR A 358 7.83 -15.18 6.33
C THR A 358 7.81 -15.63 7.78
N ALA A 359 7.79 -16.93 8.03
CA ALA A 359 7.92 -17.49 9.36
C ALA A 359 9.36 -17.38 9.90
N LEU A 360 9.51 -17.37 11.22
CA LEU A 360 10.83 -17.40 11.88
C LEU A 360 11.47 -18.79 11.74
N GLU A 361 10.68 -19.84 11.94
CA GLU A 361 11.09 -21.22 11.74
C GLU A 361 10.50 -21.82 10.46
N THR A 362 11.16 -22.84 9.93
CA THR A 362 10.66 -23.52 8.72
C THR A 362 9.41 -24.31 9.05
N ILE A 363 8.26 -23.85 8.55
CA ILE A 363 7.01 -24.61 8.58
C ILE A 363 6.83 -25.25 7.20
N GLY A 364 7.13 -26.55 7.09
CA GLY A 364 7.06 -27.33 5.83
C GLY A 364 8.24 -27.05 4.87
N ASP A 365 8.05 -27.40 3.58
CA ASP A 365 9.07 -27.29 2.52
C ASP A 365 9.31 -25.86 2.00
N SER A 366 8.91 -24.83 2.74
CA SER A 366 9.07 -23.43 2.29
C SER A 366 10.52 -22.99 2.42
N GLU A 367 11.18 -22.77 1.29
CA GLU A 367 12.59 -22.33 1.20
C GLU A 367 12.82 -20.88 1.67
N THR A 368 11.77 -20.09 1.92
CA THR A 368 11.86 -18.69 2.30
C THR A 368 11.89 -18.54 3.82
N ARG A 369 13.09 -18.41 4.36
CA ARG A 369 13.33 -18.08 5.76
C ARG A 369 13.60 -16.59 5.91
N ILE A 370 13.17 -16.00 7.04
CA ILE A 370 13.58 -14.64 7.41
C ILE A 370 15.10 -14.55 7.59
N THR A 371 15.75 -15.67 7.94
CA THR A 371 17.22 -15.83 8.08
C THR A 371 18.01 -15.54 6.81
N SER A 372 17.40 -15.65 5.63
CA SER A 372 18.08 -15.32 4.36
C SER A 372 18.05 -13.83 4.06
N ARG A 373 17.28 -13.03 4.80
CA ARG A 373 17.01 -11.63 4.51
C ARG A 373 17.70 -10.66 5.49
N TYR A 374 17.93 -11.08 6.71
CA TYR A 374 18.52 -10.24 7.76
C TYR A 374 19.79 -10.85 8.33
N SER A 375 20.62 -10.00 8.97
CA SER A 375 21.81 -10.44 9.69
C SER A 375 21.46 -11.40 10.83
N ASP A 376 22.41 -12.27 11.17
CA ASP A 376 22.28 -13.24 12.25
C ASP A 376 21.88 -12.59 13.58
N ALA A 377 22.28 -11.35 13.81
CA ALA A 377 21.99 -10.61 15.01
C ALA A 377 20.50 -10.22 15.12
N ILE A 378 19.85 -9.84 14.02
CA ILE A 378 18.39 -9.59 13.96
C ILE A 378 17.63 -10.91 14.13
N VAL A 379 18.05 -11.91 13.37
CA VAL A 379 17.43 -13.25 13.38
C VAL A 379 17.45 -13.85 14.78
N SER A 380 18.61 -13.80 15.46
CA SER A 380 18.76 -14.34 16.82
C SER A 380 17.77 -13.73 17.79
N ARG A 381 17.50 -12.43 17.71
CA ARG A 381 16.54 -11.76 18.61
C ARG A 381 15.09 -12.05 18.27
N LEU A 382 14.76 -12.10 16.98
CA LEU A 382 13.42 -12.49 16.53
C LEU A 382 13.11 -13.96 16.86
N SER A 383 14.11 -14.81 16.99
CA SER A 383 13.98 -16.24 17.31
C SER A 383 14.14 -16.56 18.81
N ASP A 384 14.28 -15.54 19.66
CA ASP A 384 14.38 -15.76 21.12
C ASP A 384 13.03 -16.18 21.70
N ALA A 385 12.86 -17.48 21.94
CA ALA A 385 11.62 -18.06 22.44
C ALA A 385 11.21 -17.58 23.86
N ASN A 386 12.11 -16.93 24.60
CA ASN A 386 11.79 -16.35 25.91
C ASN A 386 11.09 -14.99 25.77
N VAL A 387 11.29 -14.32 24.62
CA VAL A 387 10.77 -12.97 24.35
C VAL A 387 9.69 -13.00 23.28
N VAL A 388 9.80 -13.87 22.27
CA VAL A 388 8.99 -13.85 21.05
C VAL A 388 7.98 -14.98 21.03
N ALA A 389 6.70 -14.65 20.93
CA ALA A 389 5.61 -15.58 20.69
C ALA A 389 5.24 -15.57 19.20
N GLU A 390 5.73 -16.53 18.44
CA GLU A 390 5.35 -16.68 17.03
C GLU A 390 3.98 -17.33 16.87
N ARG A 391 3.16 -16.82 15.93
CA ARG A 391 1.88 -17.41 15.50
C ARG A 391 1.81 -17.41 13.97
N TYR A 392 1.78 -18.59 13.39
CA TYR A 392 1.66 -18.76 11.95
C TYR A 392 0.20 -18.94 11.53
N MET A 393 -0.29 -18.06 10.68
CA MET A 393 -1.66 -18.00 10.17
C MET A 393 -1.70 -18.63 8.77
N SER A 394 -2.25 -19.84 8.63
CA SER A 394 -2.19 -20.64 7.40
C SER A 394 -3.46 -20.58 6.54
N ALA A 395 -4.39 -19.64 6.77
CA ALA A 395 -5.65 -19.58 6.07
C ALA A 395 -5.52 -18.97 4.65
N PRO A 396 -6.45 -19.29 3.72
CA PRO A 396 -6.52 -18.64 2.42
C PRO A 396 -6.82 -17.15 2.53
N ASP A 397 -6.51 -16.39 1.47
CA ASP A 397 -6.77 -14.96 1.38
C ASP A 397 -8.27 -14.66 1.57
N PHE A 398 -8.56 -13.85 2.57
CA PHE A 398 -9.92 -13.45 2.94
C PHE A 398 -10.54 -12.41 1.98
N ARG A 399 -9.70 -11.70 1.22
CA ARG A 399 -10.13 -10.65 0.28
C ARG A 399 -10.84 -11.22 -0.94
N HIS A 400 -10.56 -12.47 -1.31
CA HIS A 400 -11.21 -13.17 -2.42
C HIS A 400 -12.58 -13.76 -2.05
N ARG A 401 -13.43 -13.02 -1.36
CA ARG A 401 -14.83 -13.38 -1.15
C ARG A 401 -15.60 -13.16 -2.45
N GLY A 402 -15.74 -14.22 -3.29
CA GLY A 402 -16.72 -14.13 -4.37
C GLY A 402 -16.50 -14.94 -5.64
N ALA A 403 -15.43 -15.69 -5.81
CA ALA A 403 -15.36 -16.66 -6.91
C ALA A 403 -15.71 -18.06 -6.40
N ALA A 404 -17.00 -18.41 -6.42
CA ALA A 404 -17.38 -19.82 -6.35
C ALA A 404 -16.62 -20.57 -7.47
N PRO A 405 -15.97 -21.72 -7.20
CA PRO A 405 -15.31 -22.51 -8.23
C PRO A 405 -16.35 -22.89 -9.27
N ARG A 406 -16.15 -22.45 -10.52
CA ARG A 406 -16.98 -22.89 -11.64
C ARG A 406 -16.93 -24.41 -11.67
N PRO A 407 -18.08 -25.11 -11.69
CA PRO A 407 -18.10 -26.56 -11.80
C PRO A 407 -17.37 -26.96 -13.10
N ARG A 408 -16.36 -27.80 -12.99
CA ARG A 408 -15.70 -28.39 -14.16
C ARG A 408 -16.76 -29.02 -15.02
N SER A 409 -16.98 -28.52 -16.22
CA SER A 409 -17.81 -29.15 -17.22
C SER A 409 -17.20 -30.52 -17.50
N SER A 410 -17.90 -31.59 -17.11
CA SER A 410 -17.58 -32.94 -17.47
C SER A 410 -17.76 -33.08 -19.01
N GLY A 411 -16.63 -32.98 -19.71
CA GLY A 411 -16.58 -33.26 -21.15
C GLY A 411 -17.04 -34.67 -21.41
N GLY A 412 -18.27 -34.79 -21.87
CA GLY A 412 -18.84 -36.04 -22.33
C GLY A 412 -18.01 -36.59 -23.50
N ARG A 413 -17.30 -37.70 -23.28
CA ARG A 413 -16.79 -38.55 -24.33
C ARG A 413 -17.99 -39.12 -25.12
N LYS A 414 -18.26 -38.56 -26.30
CA LYS A 414 -19.07 -39.27 -27.29
C LYS A 414 -18.19 -40.36 -27.92
N SER A 415 -18.47 -41.60 -27.57
CA SER A 415 -18.02 -42.76 -28.31
C SER A 415 -18.75 -42.80 -29.66
N SER A 416 -18.05 -42.67 -30.77
CA SER A 416 -18.55 -43.08 -32.10
C SER A 416 -18.12 -44.51 -32.33
N ARG A 417 -19.11 -45.40 -32.25
CA ARG A 417 -19.10 -46.66 -32.98
C ARG A 417 -19.82 -46.42 -34.33
N LYS A 418 -19.15 -46.50 -35.38
CA LYS A 418 -19.26 -47.33 -36.61
C LYS A 418 -18.44 -46.68 -37.72
#